data_34207f3a4ad9b6ab4027f3b557d30890
#
_entry.id   34207f3a4ad9b6ab4027f3b557d30890
#
_cell.length_a   1.000
_cell.length_b   1.000
_cell.length_c   1.000
_cell.angle_alpha   90.00
_cell.angle_beta   90.00
_cell.angle_gamma   90.00
#
_symmetry.space_group_name_H-M   'P 1'
#
loop_
_entity.id
_entity.type
_entity.pdbx_description
1 polymer ?
#
loop_
_entity_poly.entity_id
_entity_poly.type
_entity_poly.pdbx_seq_one_letter_code
_entity_poly.pdbx_strand_id
1 'polypeptide(L)'
;MAQKYKPLAALRAAFPHTIPILTGYLFLGMSYGVLMKVSGFSFWYPLLISLTVYAGSMQFVTTSLLLGAFNPIQAFVMTLMVNARHLFYGIALLDRYQDTGRKKPYLIFGLSDETFSVTCSAKIPPEIDKGWFFFWVTALDQLYWVTGATLGGLFGSLISFNTEGLDFVMTAMFVVILLEQWLKEKNHTCTLLGLGLASLSLFLFGPDGFMLPAMGAILAVLLLLRNTLEKEGAAV
;
A
#
# COMPACT_ATOMS: atom_id res chain seq x y z
N MET A 1 -35.95 -9.54 8.73
CA MET A 1 -35.43 -10.90 8.44
C MET A 1 -33.89 -10.82 8.37
N ALA A 2 -33.19 -11.48 9.29
CA ALA A 2 -31.72 -11.47 9.31
C ALA A 2 -31.20 -12.19 8.06
N GLN A 3 -30.65 -11.42 7.13
CA GLN A 3 -30.00 -11.96 5.96
C GLN A 3 -28.79 -12.78 6.45
N LYS A 4 -28.84 -14.08 6.23
CA LYS A 4 -27.80 -15.04 6.66
C LYS A 4 -26.52 -14.62 5.97
N TYR A 5 -25.60 -13.96 6.68
CA TYR A 5 -24.28 -13.58 6.20
C TYR A 5 -23.58 -14.81 5.61
N LYS A 6 -23.39 -14.83 4.30
CA LYS A 6 -22.70 -15.92 3.61
C LYS A 6 -21.27 -15.47 3.32
N PRO A 7 -20.30 -15.72 4.21
CA PRO A 7 -18.90 -15.29 4.00
C PRO A 7 -18.30 -15.86 2.71
N LEU A 8 -18.73 -17.05 2.30
CA LEU A 8 -18.28 -17.68 1.05
C LEU A 8 -18.80 -16.94 -0.21
N ALA A 9 -20.01 -16.40 -0.16
CA ALA A 9 -20.52 -15.57 -1.26
C ALA A 9 -19.71 -14.26 -1.40
N ALA A 10 -19.35 -13.66 -0.27
CA ALA A 10 -18.50 -12.48 -0.23
C ALA A 10 -17.07 -12.77 -0.74
N LEU A 11 -16.50 -13.94 -0.41
CA LEU A 11 -15.22 -14.38 -0.96
C LEU A 11 -15.27 -14.49 -2.49
N ARG A 12 -16.32 -15.16 -3.03
CA ARG A 12 -16.49 -15.30 -4.48
C ARG A 12 -16.64 -13.95 -5.18
N ALA A 13 -17.29 -12.99 -4.53
CA ALA A 13 -17.43 -11.63 -5.07
C ALA A 13 -16.13 -10.83 -4.97
N ALA A 14 -15.35 -10.99 -3.89
CA ALA A 14 -14.08 -10.30 -3.68
C ALA A 14 -12.95 -10.79 -4.59
N PHE A 15 -12.86 -12.10 -4.80
CA PHE A 15 -11.75 -12.75 -5.52
C PHE A 15 -11.43 -12.14 -6.90
N PRO A 16 -12.40 -11.86 -7.80
CA PRO A 16 -12.11 -11.25 -9.08
C PRO A 16 -11.45 -9.87 -8.98
N HIS A 17 -11.76 -9.10 -7.95
CA HIS A 17 -11.16 -7.79 -7.72
C HIS A 17 -9.72 -7.86 -7.25
N THR A 18 -9.28 -8.98 -6.66
CA THR A 18 -7.91 -9.18 -6.17
C THR A 18 -6.99 -9.88 -7.17
N ILE A 19 -7.51 -10.43 -8.28
CA ILE A 19 -6.69 -11.11 -9.31
C ILE A 19 -5.59 -10.19 -9.88
N PRO A 20 -5.85 -8.92 -10.23
CA PRO A 20 -4.79 -8.03 -10.71
C PRO A 20 -3.70 -7.78 -9.66
N ILE A 21 -4.08 -7.78 -8.38
CA ILE A 21 -3.17 -7.56 -7.25
C ILE A 21 -2.30 -8.79 -7.00
N LEU A 22 -2.85 -10.00 -7.19
CA LEU A 22 -2.17 -11.27 -6.97
C LEU A 22 -0.79 -11.33 -7.65
N THR A 23 -0.72 -11.00 -8.93
CA THR A 23 0.54 -11.07 -9.70
C THR A 23 1.56 -10.06 -9.19
N GLY A 24 1.13 -8.83 -8.94
CA GLY A 24 1.99 -7.77 -8.39
C GLY A 24 2.52 -8.11 -6.99
N TYR A 25 1.63 -8.55 -6.11
CA TYR A 25 2.00 -8.88 -4.72
C TYR A 25 2.87 -10.13 -4.61
N LEU A 26 2.64 -11.15 -5.42
CA LEU A 26 3.54 -12.31 -5.46
C LEU A 26 4.94 -11.90 -5.93
N PHE A 27 5.03 -11.11 -6.99
CA PHE A 27 6.32 -10.67 -7.53
C PHE A 27 7.06 -9.76 -6.54
N LEU A 28 6.42 -8.72 -6.03
CA LEU A 28 7.02 -7.78 -5.08
C LEU A 28 7.34 -8.44 -3.74
N GLY A 29 6.45 -9.31 -3.25
CA GLY A 29 6.69 -10.09 -2.05
C GLY A 29 7.89 -11.03 -2.22
N MET A 30 8.00 -11.74 -3.36
CA MET A 30 9.18 -12.55 -3.65
C MET A 30 10.45 -11.72 -3.70
N SER A 31 10.41 -10.54 -4.32
CA SER A 31 11.56 -9.62 -4.36
C SER A 31 12.01 -9.21 -2.96
N TYR A 32 11.06 -8.87 -2.07
CA TYR A 32 11.35 -8.60 -0.67
C TYR A 32 11.95 -9.82 0.05
N GLY A 33 11.37 -11.01 -0.14
CA GLY A 33 11.89 -12.25 0.46
C GLY A 33 13.31 -12.59 0.00
N VAL A 34 13.60 -12.41 -1.30
CA VAL A 34 14.96 -12.57 -1.85
C VAL A 34 15.91 -11.54 -1.26
N LEU A 35 15.52 -10.27 -1.17
CA LEU A 35 16.33 -9.22 -0.54
C LEU A 35 16.69 -9.60 0.90
N MET A 36 15.73 -10.04 1.70
CA MET A 36 15.96 -10.50 3.08
C MET A 36 16.93 -11.68 3.12
N LYS A 37 16.79 -12.64 2.21
CA LYS A 37 17.65 -13.82 2.13
C LYS A 37 19.09 -13.45 1.78
N VAL A 38 19.30 -12.59 0.79
CA VAL A 38 20.63 -12.09 0.37
C VAL A 38 21.27 -11.26 1.48
N SER A 39 20.47 -10.51 2.24
CA SER A 39 20.89 -9.77 3.43
C SER A 39 21.26 -10.66 4.63
N GLY A 40 21.20 -12.00 4.48
CA GLY A 40 21.60 -12.95 5.51
C GLY A 40 20.50 -13.36 6.48
N PHE A 41 19.27 -12.93 6.28
CA PHE A 41 18.13 -13.29 7.13
C PHE A 41 17.52 -14.63 6.74
N SER A 42 17.06 -15.40 7.72
CA SER A 42 16.30 -16.64 7.50
C SER A 42 14.89 -16.30 6.97
N PHE A 43 14.26 -17.24 6.24
CA PHE A 43 12.91 -17.09 5.70
C PHE A 43 11.82 -16.77 6.77
N TRP A 44 12.09 -17.05 8.03
CA TRP A 44 11.20 -16.67 9.15
C TRP A 44 11.03 -15.18 9.30
N TYR A 45 12.06 -14.38 8.97
CA TYR A 45 11.99 -12.93 9.07
C TYR A 45 10.99 -12.33 8.06
N PRO A 46 11.11 -12.57 6.73
CA PRO A 46 10.12 -12.05 5.79
C PRO A 46 8.71 -12.61 6.05
N LEU A 47 8.56 -13.86 6.49
CA LEU A 47 7.26 -14.42 6.87
C LEU A 47 6.63 -13.65 8.04
N LEU A 48 7.33 -13.51 9.16
CA LEU A 48 6.79 -12.89 10.37
C LEU A 48 6.56 -11.38 10.17
N ILE A 49 7.47 -10.68 9.52
CA ILE A 49 7.32 -9.25 9.23
C ILE A 49 6.13 -9.02 8.30
N SER A 50 5.94 -9.85 7.26
CA SER A 50 4.79 -9.75 6.37
C SER A 50 3.46 -10.04 7.07
N LEU A 51 3.44 -10.93 8.06
CA LEU A 51 2.24 -11.22 8.84
C LEU A 51 1.91 -10.12 9.85
N THR A 52 2.91 -9.53 10.51
CA THR A 52 2.71 -8.66 11.67
C THR A 52 2.83 -7.17 11.36
N VAL A 53 3.66 -6.78 10.41
CA VAL A 53 3.86 -5.38 9.99
C VAL A 53 3.00 -5.06 8.78
N TYR A 54 3.00 -5.93 7.78
CA TYR A 54 2.20 -5.82 6.54
C TYR A 54 2.21 -4.42 5.92
N ALA A 55 3.37 -3.83 5.76
CA ALA A 55 3.57 -2.52 5.15
C ALA A 55 4.68 -2.63 4.09
N GLY A 56 4.31 -3.01 2.86
CA GLY A 56 5.22 -3.41 1.79
C GLY A 56 6.44 -2.50 1.64
N SER A 57 6.24 -1.20 1.42
CA SER A 57 7.34 -0.22 1.30
C SER A 57 8.21 -0.16 2.55
N MET A 58 7.57 -0.18 3.75
CA MET A 58 8.32 -0.13 5.00
C MET A 58 9.11 -1.43 5.26
N GLN A 59 8.66 -2.56 4.74
CA GLN A 59 9.38 -3.83 4.87
C GLN A 59 10.73 -3.81 4.16
N PHE A 60 10.82 -3.21 2.97
CA PHE A 60 12.10 -3.00 2.29
C PHE A 60 13.02 -2.09 3.11
N VAL A 61 12.51 -0.98 3.63
CA VAL A 61 13.25 -0.08 4.53
C VAL A 61 13.68 -0.80 5.82
N THR A 62 12.83 -1.68 6.35
CA THR A 62 13.13 -2.48 7.55
C THR A 62 14.36 -3.36 7.35
N THR A 63 14.61 -3.89 6.15
CA THR A 63 15.83 -4.65 5.85
C THR A 63 17.09 -3.82 6.15
N SER A 64 17.13 -2.57 5.67
CA SER A 64 18.26 -1.66 5.94
C SER A 64 18.37 -1.29 7.43
N LEU A 65 17.23 -1.09 8.10
CA LEU A 65 17.20 -0.81 9.54
C LEU A 65 17.71 -1.98 10.39
N LEU A 66 17.45 -3.23 9.97
CA LEU A 66 17.93 -4.43 10.66
C LEU A 66 19.41 -4.68 10.45
N LEU A 67 19.99 -4.22 9.34
CA LEU A 67 21.43 -4.32 9.04
C LEU A 67 22.24 -3.21 9.72
N GLY A 68 21.60 -2.10 10.04
CA GLY A 68 22.23 -0.96 10.69
C GLY A 68 22.28 -1.05 12.22
N ALA A 69 22.86 -0.03 12.85
CA ALA A 69 22.79 0.11 14.30
C ALA A 69 21.33 0.41 14.72
N PHE A 70 20.84 -0.27 15.75
CA PHE A 70 19.47 -0.10 16.24
C PHE A 70 19.24 1.34 16.74
N ASN A 71 18.38 2.06 16.04
CA ASN A 71 17.95 3.41 16.39
C ASN A 71 16.41 3.50 16.34
N PRO A 72 15.72 3.42 17.49
CA PRO A 72 14.25 3.41 17.53
C PRO A 72 13.63 4.74 17.07
N ILE A 73 14.31 5.87 17.29
CA ILE A 73 13.81 7.18 16.84
C ILE A 73 13.86 7.26 15.31
N GLN A 74 14.97 6.85 14.71
CA GLN A 74 15.10 6.79 13.26
C GLN A 74 14.05 5.83 12.65
N ALA A 75 13.88 4.64 13.21
CA ALA A 75 12.89 3.68 12.75
C ALA A 75 11.46 4.26 12.84
N PHE A 76 11.12 4.95 13.93
CA PHE A 76 9.83 5.61 14.11
C PHE A 76 9.59 6.71 13.05
N VAL A 77 10.56 7.62 12.88
CA VAL A 77 10.46 8.72 11.90
C VAL A 77 10.32 8.16 10.48
N MET A 78 11.16 7.20 10.09
CA MET A 78 11.07 6.55 8.78
C MET A 78 9.72 5.87 8.55
N THR A 79 9.21 5.14 9.56
CA THR A 79 7.91 4.49 9.51
C THR A 79 6.78 5.52 9.33
N LEU A 80 6.83 6.62 10.08
CA LEU A 80 5.84 7.70 9.96
C LEU A 80 5.88 8.33 8.57
N MET A 81 7.08 8.62 8.05
CA MET A 81 7.26 9.22 6.73
C MET A 81 6.73 8.32 5.61
N VAL A 82 7.15 7.04 5.59
CA VAL A 82 6.77 6.09 4.53
C VAL A 82 5.28 5.79 4.56
N ASN A 83 4.70 5.65 5.76
CA ASN A 83 3.30 5.25 5.94
C ASN A 83 2.33 6.42 6.14
N ALA A 84 2.79 7.68 6.10
CA ALA A 84 1.93 8.85 6.35
C ALA A 84 0.70 8.91 5.44
N ARG A 85 0.79 8.40 4.20
CA ARG A 85 -0.35 8.28 3.27
C ARG A 85 -1.53 7.47 3.82
N HIS A 86 -1.28 6.48 4.68
CA HIS A 86 -2.34 5.66 5.29
C HIS A 86 -3.26 6.46 6.22
N LEU A 87 -2.81 7.61 6.75
CA LEU A 87 -3.67 8.54 7.49
C LEU A 87 -4.80 9.07 6.60
N PHE A 88 -4.47 9.42 5.35
CA PHE A 88 -5.45 9.91 4.38
C PHE A 88 -6.39 8.80 3.90
N TYR A 89 -5.87 7.59 3.69
CA TYR A 89 -6.71 6.42 3.37
C TYR A 89 -7.70 6.13 4.48
N GLY A 90 -7.25 6.20 5.74
CA GLY A 90 -8.10 6.03 6.91
C GLY A 90 -9.26 7.03 6.95
N ILE A 91 -8.97 8.31 6.69
CA ILE A 91 -9.99 9.36 6.64
C ILE A 91 -10.98 9.11 5.49
N ALA A 92 -10.49 8.79 4.29
CA ALA A 92 -11.33 8.57 3.11
C ALA A 92 -12.23 7.33 3.25
N LEU A 93 -11.83 6.34 4.05
CA LEU A 93 -12.59 5.11 4.26
C LEU A 93 -13.47 5.10 5.51
N LEU A 94 -13.50 6.19 6.30
CA LEU A 94 -14.28 6.25 7.54
C LEU A 94 -15.73 5.82 7.34
N ASP A 95 -16.40 6.36 6.33
CA ASP A 95 -17.81 6.05 6.04
C ASP A 95 -17.99 4.64 5.46
N ARG A 96 -17.04 4.17 4.66
CA ARG A 96 -17.11 2.83 4.07
C ARG A 96 -16.90 1.72 5.09
N TYR A 97 -16.09 1.96 6.13
CA TYR A 97 -15.80 1.02 7.21
C TYR A 97 -16.77 1.15 8.40
N GLN A 98 -17.75 2.07 8.33
CA GLN A 98 -18.88 2.03 9.25
C GLN A 98 -19.61 0.69 9.07
N ASP A 99 -20.21 0.19 10.14
CA ASP A 99 -21.00 -1.04 10.16
C ASP A 99 -20.28 -2.35 9.79
N THR A 100 -18.94 -2.34 9.65
CA THR A 100 -18.17 -3.58 9.43
C THR A 100 -17.95 -4.41 10.71
N GLY A 101 -18.37 -3.89 11.85
CA GLY A 101 -18.37 -4.57 13.14
C GLY A 101 -16.98 -5.00 13.59
N ARG A 102 -16.86 -6.23 14.11
CA ARG A 102 -15.59 -6.77 14.66
C ARG A 102 -14.47 -6.93 13.61
N LYS A 103 -14.77 -6.81 12.34
CA LYS A 103 -13.77 -6.90 11.25
C LYS A 103 -12.96 -5.59 11.12
N LYS A 104 -13.50 -4.46 11.58
CA LYS A 104 -12.91 -3.14 11.43
C LYS A 104 -11.43 -3.03 11.85
N PRO A 105 -10.98 -3.56 12.99
CA PRO A 105 -9.56 -3.51 13.36
C PRO A 105 -8.65 -4.19 12.35
N TYR A 106 -9.06 -5.34 11.82
CA TYR A 106 -8.31 -6.05 10.80
C TYR A 106 -8.29 -5.29 9.45
N LEU A 107 -9.40 -4.69 9.06
CA LEU A 107 -9.47 -3.86 7.85
C LEU A 107 -8.56 -2.63 7.92
N ILE A 108 -8.43 -2.03 9.11
CA ILE A 108 -7.52 -0.91 9.35
C ILE A 108 -6.06 -1.39 9.30
N PHE A 109 -5.75 -2.50 9.94
CA PHE A 109 -4.42 -3.10 9.94
C PHE A 109 -3.96 -3.48 8.53
N GLY A 110 -4.82 -4.14 7.76
CA GLY A 110 -4.50 -4.64 6.41
C GLY A 110 -4.73 -3.63 5.28
N LEU A 111 -4.84 -2.34 5.60
CA LEU A 111 -5.05 -1.30 4.60
C LEU A 111 -3.75 -1.02 3.84
N SER A 112 -3.73 -1.34 2.56
CA SER A 112 -2.67 -1.04 1.61
C SER A 112 -3.18 -0.13 0.48
N ASP A 113 -2.30 0.31 -0.42
CA ASP A 113 -2.66 1.12 -1.58
C ASP A 113 -3.68 0.40 -2.47
N GLU A 114 -3.45 -0.89 -2.70
CA GLU A 114 -4.28 -1.74 -3.55
C GLU A 114 -5.62 -2.05 -2.88
N THR A 115 -5.59 -2.43 -1.59
CA THR A 115 -6.80 -2.66 -0.81
C THR A 115 -7.66 -1.38 -0.75
N PHE A 116 -7.03 -0.20 -0.60
CA PHE A 116 -7.69 1.10 -0.67
C PHE A 116 -8.36 1.30 -2.03
N SER A 117 -7.63 1.08 -3.12
CA SER A 117 -8.13 1.24 -4.49
C SER A 117 -9.37 0.37 -4.74
N VAL A 118 -9.30 -0.92 -4.38
CA VAL A 118 -10.45 -1.84 -4.51
C VAL A 118 -11.61 -1.40 -3.62
N THR A 119 -11.34 -1.05 -2.37
CA THR A 119 -12.38 -0.64 -1.42
C THR A 119 -13.12 0.61 -1.91
N CYS A 120 -12.42 1.58 -2.51
CA CYS A 120 -13.03 2.79 -3.05
C CYS A 120 -13.82 2.55 -4.35
N SER A 121 -13.30 1.70 -5.25
CA SER A 121 -13.84 1.54 -6.61
C SER A 121 -14.87 0.42 -6.75
N ALA A 122 -14.83 -0.62 -5.91
CA ALA A 122 -15.68 -1.79 -6.05
C ALA A 122 -17.18 -1.45 -5.86
N LYS A 123 -17.98 -1.90 -6.80
CA LYS A 123 -19.45 -1.90 -6.72
C LYS A 123 -19.89 -3.24 -6.11
N ILE A 124 -20.23 -3.21 -4.83
CA ILE A 124 -20.64 -4.41 -4.08
C ILE A 124 -22.12 -4.66 -4.34
N PRO A 125 -22.51 -5.87 -4.81
CA PRO A 125 -23.91 -6.23 -4.98
C PRO A 125 -24.69 -6.11 -3.66
N PRO A 126 -25.97 -5.70 -3.69
CA PRO A 126 -26.78 -5.51 -2.47
C PRO A 126 -26.93 -6.76 -1.61
N GLU A 127 -26.79 -7.95 -2.22
CA GLU A 127 -26.94 -9.25 -1.55
C GLU A 127 -25.67 -9.64 -0.77
N ILE A 128 -24.55 -8.94 -0.99
CA ILE A 128 -23.26 -9.24 -0.37
C ILE A 128 -23.03 -8.34 0.83
N ASP A 129 -22.65 -8.94 1.96
CA ASP A 129 -22.23 -8.19 3.15
C ASP A 129 -20.92 -7.44 2.88
N LYS A 130 -20.97 -6.12 2.99
CA LYS A 130 -19.82 -5.23 2.75
C LYS A 130 -18.62 -5.56 3.65
N GLY A 131 -18.87 -5.85 4.91
CA GLY A 131 -17.82 -6.14 5.88
C GLY A 131 -17.10 -7.44 5.56
N TRP A 132 -17.81 -8.48 5.08
CA TRP A 132 -17.18 -9.70 4.61
C TRP A 132 -16.49 -9.54 3.26
N PHE A 133 -17.03 -8.71 2.36
CA PHE A 133 -16.35 -8.39 1.11
C PHE A 133 -15.00 -7.74 1.36
N PHE A 134 -14.96 -6.67 2.15
CA PHE A 134 -13.71 -5.97 2.50
C PHE A 134 -12.74 -6.88 3.27
N PHE A 135 -13.26 -7.72 4.18
CA PHE A 135 -12.44 -8.69 4.88
C PHE A 135 -11.71 -9.63 3.91
N TRP A 136 -12.42 -10.16 2.93
CA TRP A 136 -11.82 -11.09 1.98
C TRP A 136 -10.85 -10.41 1.02
N VAL A 137 -11.12 -9.19 0.57
CA VAL A 137 -10.16 -8.40 -0.20
C VAL A 137 -8.87 -8.27 0.60
N THR A 138 -8.95 -7.74 1.83
CA THR A 138 -7.78 -7.55 2.71
C THR A 138 -7.04 -8.87 3.00
N ALA A 139 -7.77 -9.95 3.28
CA ALA A 139 -7.18 -11.24 3.62
C ALA A 139 -6.49 -11.91 2.43
N LEU A 140 -7.04 -11.79 1.23
CA LEU A 140 -6.44 -12.31 0.01
C LEU A 140 -5.17 -11.53 -0.33
N ASP A 141 -5.22 -10.19 -0.29
CA ASP A 141 -4.06 -9.34 -0.57
C ASP A 141 -2.92 -9.63 0.41
N GLN A 142 -3.23 -9.74 1.71
CA GLN A 142 -2.24 -10.14 2.72
C GLN A 142 -1.66 -11.54 2.45
N LEU A 143 -2.51 -12.50 2.10
CA LEU A 143 -2.09 -13.87 1.78
C LEU A 143 -1.12 -13.87 0.58
N TYR A 144 -1.42 -13.12 -0.47
CA TYR A 144 -0.56 -13.02 -1.66
C TYR A 144 0.81 -12.47 -1.31
N TRP A 145 0.84 -11.38 -0.55
CA TRP A 145 2.08 -10.75 -0.09
C TRP A 145 2.92 -11.69 0.79
N VAL A 146 2.31 -12.28 1.83
CA VAL A 146 2.98 -13.21 2.76
C VAL A 146 3.52 -14.42 2.01
N THR A 147 2.73 -14.97 1.06
CA THR A 147 3.15 -16.12 0.24
C THR A 147 4.36 -15.75 -0.61
N GLY A 148 4.30 -14.61 -1.31
CA GLY A 148 5.44 -14.11 -2.10
C GLY A 148 6.70 -13.92 -1.26
N ALA A 149 6.60 -13.20 -0.13
CA ALA A 149 7.72 -12.94 0.77
C ALA A 149 8.33 -14.24 1.34
N THR A 150 7.49 -15.21 1.69
CA THR A 150 7.95 -16.51 2.20
C THR A 150 8.65 -17.32 1.12
N LEU A 151 8.08 -17.40 -0.09
CA LEU A 151 8.69 -18.09 -1.23
C LEU A 151 10.02 -17.45 -1.61
N GLY A 152 10.09 -16.11 -1.65
CA GLY A 152 11.35 -15.39 -1.88
C GLY A 152 12.40 -15.70 -0.82
N GLY A 153 12.01 -15.74 0.45
CA GLY A 153 12.90 -16.07 1.58
C GLY A 153 13.39 -17.53 1.55
N LEU A 154 12.56 -18.48 1.10
CA LEU A 154 12.91 -19.89 0.98
C LEU A 154 13.80 -20.16 -0.22
N PHE A 155 13.41 -19.67 -1.38
CA PHE A 155 14.03 -20.01 -2.65
C PHE A 155 15.02 -18.96 -3.16
N GLY A 156 15.18 -17.83 -2.45
CA GLY A 156 16.07 -16.75 -2.86
C GLY A 156 17.53 -17.16 -3.04
N SER A 157 18.00 -18.20 -2.35
CA SER A 157 19.35 -18.74 -2.53
C SER A 157 19.52 -19.62 -3.79
N LEU A 158 18.43 -20.11 -4.37
CA LEU A 158 18.43 -20.89 -5.61
C LEU A 158 18.42 -19.99 -6.85
N ILE A 159 18.03 -18.74 -6.65
CA ILE A 159 17.94 -17.75 -7.69
C ILE A 159 19.29 -17.02 -7.72
N SER A 160 20.19 -17.41 -8.64
CA SER A 160 21.45 -16.71 -8.91
C SER A 160 21.18 -15.41 -9.68
N PHE A 161 20.36 -14.53 -9.10
CA PHE A 161 20.16 -13.19 -9.63
C PHE A 161 21.32 -12.29 -9.22
N ASN A 162 21.76 -11.47 -10.17
CA ASN A 162 22.43 -10.24 -9.80
C ASN A 162 21.44 -9.41 -8.98
N THR A 163 21.71 -9.22 -7.69
CA THR A 163 20.85 -8.46 -6.76
C THR A 163 20.97 -6.95 -6.98
N GLU A 164 21.89 -6.52 -7.86
CA GLU A 164 21.96 -5.15 -8.36
C GLU A 164 20.62 -4.82 -9.02
N GLY A 165 19.86 -3.91 -8.41
CA GLY A 165 18.54 -3.50 -8.91
C GLY A 165 17.35 -3.97 -8.09
N LEU A 166 17.48 -4.84 -7.08
CA LEU A 166 16.38 -5.12 -6.15
C LEU A 166 15.95 -3.85 -5.41
N ASP A 167 16.89 -2.94 -5.12
CA ASP A 167 16.56 -1.63 -4.54
C ASP A 167 15.72 -0.77 -5.49
N PHE A 168 15.84 -0.99 -6.80
CA PHE A 168 15.04 -0.29 -7.81
C PHE A 168 13.59 -0.82 -7.90
N VAL A 169 13.30 -2.02 -7.41
CA VAL A 169 11.96 -2.63 -7.50
C VAL A 169 10.91 -1.74 -6.83
N MET A 170 11.21 -1.14 -5.67
CA MET A 170 10.30 -0.19 -5.01
C MET A 170 10.07 1.06 -5.85
N THR A 171 11.14 1.64 -6.39
CA THR A 171 11.03 2.81 -7.25
C THR A 171 10.18 2.50 -8.48
N ALA A 172 10.42 1.35 -9.13
CA ALA A 172 9.63 0.90 -10.26
C ALA A 172 8.14 0.71 -9.89
N MET A 173 7.83 0.15 -8.72
CA MET A 173 6.46 0.01 -8.23
C MET A 173 5.76 1.37 -8.12
N PHE A 174 6.39 2.36 -7.49
CA PHE A 174 5.80 3.70 -7.37
C PHE A 174 5.62 4.39 -8.72
N VAL A 175 6.55 4.19 -9.65
CA VAL A 175 6.40 4.69 -11.03
C VAL A 175 5.21 4.04 -11.72
N VAL A 176 5.02 2.72 -11.57
CA VAL A 176 3.87 2.01 -12.14
C VAL A 176 2.56 2.52 -11.55
N ILE A 177 2.47 2.69 -10.22
CA ILE A 177 1.28 3.24 -9.56
C ILE A 177 0.97 4.65 -10.08
N LEU A 178 1.98 5.50 -10.21
CA LEU A 178 1.82 6.84 -10.78
C LEU A 178 1.31 6.79 -12.22
N LEU A 179 1.89 5.92 -13.06
CA LEU A 179 1.45 5.74 -14.45
C LEU A 179 0.04 5.18 -14.55
N GLU A 180 -0.35 4.23 -13.70
CA GLU A 180 -1.72 3.72 -13.66
C GLU A 180 -2.72 4.82 -13.29
N GLN A 181 -2.41 5.66 -12.29
CA GLN A 181 -3.26 6.80 -11.94
C GLN A 181 -3.33 7.79 -13.10
N TRP A 182 -2.19 8.12 -13.70
CA TRP A 182 -2.12 9.01 -14.85
C TRP A 182 -2.99 8.53 -16.02
N LEU A 183 -2.97 7.24 -16.32
CA LEU A 183 -3.76 6.67 -17.42
C LEU A 183 -5.27 6.56 -17.10
N LYS A 184 -5.64 6.44 -15.83
CA LYS A 184 -7.04 6.31 -15.40
C LYS A 184 -7.74 7.66 -15.26
N GLU A 185 -7.02 8.69 -14.86
CA GLU A 185 -7.58 10.02 -14.61
C GLU A 185 -7.52 10.90 -15.87
N LYS A 186 -8.60 11.60 -16.14
CA LYS A 186 -8.65 12.58 -17.24
C LYS A 186 -8.08 13.95 -16.82
N ASN A 187 -8.15 14.28 -15.55
CA ASN A 187 -7.61 15.52 -14.98
C ASN A 187 -6.33 15.26 -14.19
N HIS A 188 -5.21 15.72 -14.69
CA HIS A 188 -3.89 15.52 -14.09
C HIS A 188 -3.44 16.64 -13.14
N THR A 189 -4.31 17.61 -12.86
CA THR A 189 -3.97 18.80 -12.04
C THR A 189 -3.44 18.40 -10.66
N CYS A 190 -4.10 17.45 -9.98
CA CYS A 190 -3.64 16.98 -8.66
C CYS A 190 -2.26 16.29 -8.73
N THR A 191 -2.04 15.46 -9.74
CA THR A 191 -0.78 14.74 -9.96
C THR A 191 0.37 15.70 -10.26
N LEU A 192 0.13 16.69 -11.12
CA LEU A 192 1.13 17.72 -11.47
C LEU A 192 1.45 18.63 -10.29
N LEU A 193 0.44 19.04 -9.51
CA LEU A 193 0.65 19.79 -8.27
C LEU A 193 1.47 18.97 -7.26
N GLY A 194 1.15 17.69 -7.08
CA GLY A 194 1.88 16.80 -6.21
C GLY A 194 3.35 16.66 -6.62
N LEU A 195 3.63 16.40 -7.90
CA LEU A 195 4.98 16.31 -8.43
C LEU A 195 5.75 17.64 -8.29
N GLY A 196 5.11 18.77 -8.62
CA GLY A 196 5.73 20.09 -8.51
C GLY A 196 6.10 20.44 -7.07
N LEU A 197 5.19 20.24 -6.13
CA LEU A 197 5.43 20.52 -4.71
C LEU A 197 6.45 19.57 -4.09
N ALA A 198 6.43 18.30 -4.47
CA ALA A 198 7.43 17.33 -4.03
C ALA A 198 8.83 17.69 -4.55
N SER A 199 8.95 18.06 -5.84
CA SER A 199 10.20 18.50 -6.44
C SER A 199 10.73 19.78 -5.81
N LEU A 200 9.86 20.75 -5.56
CA LEU A 200 10.21 21.99 -4.87
C LEU A 200 10.70 21.71 -3.44
N SER A 201 9.99 20.86 -2.71
CA SER A 201 10.40 20.48 -1.35
C SER A 201 11.72 19.72 -1.35
N LEU A 202 11.97 18.86 -2.31
CA LEU A 202 13.25 18.17 -2.48
C LEU A 202 14.38 19.15 -2.71
N PHE A 203 14.16 20.17 -3.52
CA PHE A 203 15.16 21.21 -3.79
C PHE A 203 15.46 22.07 -2.55
N LEU A 204 14.44 22.40 -1.75
CA LEU A 204 14.57 23.27 -0.58
C LEU A 204 15.12 22.56 0.66
N PHE A 205 14.70 21.31 0.91
CA PHE A 205 15.01 20.59 2.15
C PHE A 205 15.98 19.43 1.96
N GLY A 206 16.38 19.13 0.72
CA GLY A 206 17.28 18.02 0.39
C GLY A 206 16.63 16.65 0.54
N PRO A 207 17.36 15.57 0.16
CA PRO A 207 16.81 14.21 0.08
C PRO A 207 16.37 13.63 1.43
N ASP A 208 17.03 14.03 2.52
CA ASP A 208 16.77 13.48 3.86
C ASP A 208 15.59 14.12 4.57
N GLY A 209 15.16 15.34 4.18
CA GLY A 209 14.17 16.12 4.92
C GLY A 209 12.94 16.55 4.13
N PHE A 210 12.87 16.33 2.81
CA PHE A 210 11.82 16.90 1.97
C PHE A 210 10.41 16.29 2.17
N MET A 211 10.33 15.08 2.62
CA MET A 211 9.11 14.26 2.56
C MET A 211 7.97 14.83 3.42
N LEU A 212 8.25 15.19 4.68
CA LEU A 212 7.23 15.78 5.56
C LEU A 212 6.78 17.18 5.09
N PRO A 213 7.69 18.12 4.72
CA PRO A 213 7.30 19.39 4.13
C PRO A 213 6.50 19.23 2.83
N ALA A 214 6.90 18.30 1.94
CA ALA A 214 6.18 18.02 0.70
C ALA A 214 4.74 17.58 0.99
N MET A 215 4.56 16.63 1.90
CA MET A 215 3.23 16.15 2.27
C MET A 215 2.35 17.25 2.88
N GLY A 216 2.93 18.07 3.79
CA GLY A 216 2.22 19.20 4.38
C GLY A 216 1.81 20.24 3.32
N ALA A 217 2.71 20.58 2.41
CA ALA A 217 2.46 21.53 1.34
C ALA A 217 1.39 20.99 0.36
N ILE A 218 1.48 19.73 -0.07
CA ILE A 218 0.50 19.08 -0.95
C ILE A 218 -0.88 19.11 -0.29
N LEU A 219 -0.98 18.70 0.98
CA LEU A 219 -2.23 18.72 1.71
C LEU A 219 -2.83 20.14 1.80
N ALA A 220 -2.03 21.11 2.19
CA ALA A 220 -2.47 22.50 2.33
C ALA A 220 -2.99 23.05 1.00
N VAL A 221 -2.24 22.85 -0.10
CA VAL A 221 -2.62 23.32 -1.43
C VAL A 221 -3.89 22.63 -1.93
N LEU A 222 -4.01 21.31 -1.77
CA LEU A 222 -5.21 20.56 -2.18
C LEU A 222 -6.44 20.97 -1.36
N LEU A 223 -6.30 21.26 -0.06
CA LEU A 223 -7.41 21.75 0.76
C LEU A 223 -7.84 23.16 0.35
N LEU A 224 -6.90 24.06 0.05
CA LEU A 224 -7.20 25.41 -0.42
C LEU A 224 -7.86 25.42 -1.80
N LEU A 225 -7.43 24.51 -2.69
CA LEU A 225 -7.96 24.40 -4.05
C LEU A 225 -9.16 23.44 -4.16
N ARG A 226 -9.60 22.83 -3.06
CA ARG A 226 -10.68 21.84 -3.03
C ARG A 226 -11.90 22.25 -3.84
N ASN A 227 -12.43 23.47 -3.58
CA ASN A 227 -13.64 23.95 -4.24
C ASN A 227 -13.48 24.12 -5.76
N THR A 228 -12.27 24.40 -6.23
CA THR A 228 -11.94 24.53 -7.65
C THR A 228 -11.80 23.16 -8.29
N LEU A 229 -11.08 22.26 -7.64
CA LEU A 229 -10.83 20.90 -8.12
C LEU A 229 -12.11 20.04 -8.17
N GLU A 230 -13.00 20.20 -7.19
CA GLU A 230 -14.30 19.51 -7.18
C GLU A 230 -15.20 19.98 -8.33
N LYS A 231 -15.16 21.27 -8.70
CA LYS A 231 -15.89 21.78 -9.86
C LYS A 231 -15.33 21.27 -11.18
N GLU A 232 -14.03 21.17 -11.32
CA GLU A 232 -13.38 20.60 -12.51
C GLU A 232 -13.64 19.09 -12.65
N GLY A 233 -13.62 18.34 -11.52
CA GLY A 233 -13.93 16.91 -11.50
C GLY A 233 -15.41 16.58 -11.77
N ALA A 234 -16.31 17.49 -11.50
CA ALA A 234 -17.75 17.33 -11.80
C ALA A 234 -18.10 17.72 -13.25
N ALA A 235 -17.21 18.38 -13.97
CA ALA A 235 -17.40 18.83 -15.36
C ALA A 235 -16.87 17.83 -16.43
N VAL A 236 -16.31 16.69 -16.01
CA VAL A 236 -15.72 15.62 -16.83
C VAL A 236 -16.47 14.30 -16.63
#